data_1dfe54f37850282ca02f47145d2791fa
#
_entry.id   1dfe54f37850282ca02f47145d2791fa
#
_cell.length_a   1.000
_cell.length_b   1.000
_cell.length_c   1.000
_cell.angle_alpha   90.00
_cell.angle_beta   90.00
_cell.angle_gamma   90.00
#
_symmetry.space_group_name_H-M   'P 1'
#
loop_
_entity.id
_entity.type
_entity.pdbx_description
1 polymer ?
#
loop_
_entity_poly.entity_id
_entity_poly.type
_entity_poly.pdbx_seq_one_letter_code
_entity_poly.pdbx_strand_id
1 'polypeptide(L)'
;MSIKLVVFDMAGTTVKDENKVTQTFKSALQAHGYIIPDHIINPLMGYKKIVAITKMLHLYETDPSRITTDLIHQIHETFVGLMIEYYEQADFLEALPNAESTLLSLKKAGIQVGINTGFSRDIAVVIINRLKWREKGVFDYLVCSDEVAEGRPNPEMINRLRQLAGISEAEEVAKVGDTEVDIREGQNAGCKYVIAVTTGAFTRAGLEPYQPTHIIDDIAEVLHIVL
;
A
#
# COMPACT_ATOMS: atom_id res chain seq x y z
N MET A 1 20.86 9.03 13.39
CA MET A 1 21.13 9.06 11.93
C MET A 1 20.03 9.88 11.26
N SER A 2 20.36 10.61 10.20
CA SER A 2 19.38 11.35 9.39
C SER A 2 18.63 10.39 8.46
N ILE A 3 17.38 10.69 8.12
CA ILE A 3 16.62 9.92 7.14
C ILE A 3 17.19 10.16 5.74
N LYS A 4 17.34 9.09 4.96
CA LYS A 4 17.82 9.12 3.58
C LYS A 4 16.80 8.57 2.58
N LEU A 5 15.84 7.77 3.05
CA LEU A 5 14.76 7.20 2.24
C LEU A 5 13.44 7.29 3.01
N VAL A 6 12.41 7.78 2.34
CA VAL A 6 11.03 7.65 2.82
C VAL A 6 10.27 6.73 1.88
N VAL A 7 9.66 5.68 2.42
CA VAL A 7 8.87 4.69 1.69
C VAL A 7 7.39 4.95 1.94
N PHE A 8 6.66 5.25 0.88
CA PHE A 8 5.22 5.52 0.93
C PHE A 8 4.41 4.37 0.36
N ASP A 9 3.27 4.07 0.98
CA ASP A 9 2.21 3.31 0.33
C ASP A 9 1.49 4.16 -0.74
N MET A 10 0.64 3.50 -1.55
CA MET A 10 -0.12 4.15 -2.62
C MET A 10 -1.55 4.50 -2.19
N ALA A 11 -2.44 3.52 -2.19
CA ALA A 11 -3.88 3.73 -2.01
C ALA A 11 -4.24 4.11 -0.57
N GLY A 12 -4.82 5.28 -0.36
CA GLY A 12 -5.12 5.79 0.99
C GLY A 12 -3.98 6.58 1.63
N THR A 13 -2.75 6.51 1.07
CA THR A 13 -1.57 7.22 1.57
C THR A 13 -1.11 8.33 0.61
N THR A 14 -0.88 8.01 -0.66
CA THR A 14 -0.45 8.98 -1.68
C THR A 14 -1.47 9.16 -2.79
N VAL A 15 -2.32 8.16 -3.00
CA VAL A 15 -3.38 8.15 -4.02
C VAL A 15 -4.73 8.01 -3.31
N LYS A 16 -5.68 8.82 -3.71
CA LYS A 16 -7.04 8.79 -3.18
C LYS A 16 -7.71 7.44 -3.47
N ASP A 17 -8.21 6.78 -2.43
CA ASP A 17 -8.99 5.54 -2.53
C ASP A 17 -10.35 5.73 -1.85
N GLU A 18 -11.38 6.00 -2.62
CA GLU A 18 -12.76 6.14 -2.13
C GLU A 18 -13.43 4.78 -1.89
N ASN A 19 -12.80 3.91 -1.11
CA ASN A 19 -13.20 2.51 -0.87
C ASN A 19 -13.25 1.63 -2.14
N LYS A 20 -12.55 2.03 -3.20
CA LYS A 20 -12.58 1.28 -4.47
C LYS A 20 -11.92 -0.08 -4.36
N VAL A 21 -10.84 -0.17 -3.60
CA VAL A 21 -10.19 -1.46 -3.34
C VAL A 21 -11.15 -2.44 -2.66
N THR A 22 -11.88 -1.99 -1.62
CA THR A 22 -12.90 -2.81 -0.94
C THR A 22 -14.04 -3.21 -1.88
N GLN A 23 -14.57 -2.25 -2.66
CA GLN A 23 -15.63 -2.51 -3.64
C GLN A 23 -15.18 -3.53 -4.70
N THR A 24 -13.94 -3.42 -5.19
CA THR A 24 -13.40 -4.34 -6.18
C THR A 24 -13.19 -5.74 -5.60
N PHE A 25 -12.75 -5.87 -4.35
CA PHE A 25 -12.73 -7.18 -3.68
C PHE A 25 -14.13 -7.80 -3.62
N LYS A 26 -15.14 -7.03 -3.21
CA LYS A 26 -16.55 -7.51 -3.18
C LYS A 26 -17.01 -7.99 -4.55
N SER A 27 -16.76 -7.21 -5.60
CA SER A 27 -17.16 -7.56 -6.97
C SER A 27 -16.43 -8.81 -7.46
N ALA A 28 -15.12 -8.93 -7.24
CA ALA A 28 -14.35 -10.09 -7.63
C ALA A 28 -14.80 -11.36 -6.90
N LEU A 29 -15.00 -11.28 -5.58
CA LEU A 29 -15.50 -12.38 -4.77
C LEU A 29 -16.92 -12.79 -5.17
N GLN A 30 -17.82 -11.81 -5.40
CA GLN A 30 -19.20 -12.06 -5.81
C GLN A 30 -19.29 -12.75 -7.18
N ALA A 31 -18.42 -12.42 -8.12
CA ALA A 31 -18.34 -13.07 -9.43
C ALA A 31 -18.03 -14.58 -9.32
N HIS A 32 -17.44 -15.01 -8.21
CA HIS A 32 -17.12 -16.40 -7.90
C HIS A 32 -18.02 -16.99 -6.80
N GLY A 33 -19.17 -16.35 -6.49
CA GLY A 33 -20.19 -16.87 -5.59
C GLY A 33 -19.98 -16.58 -4.10
N TYR A 34 -19.07 -15.67 -3.74
CA TYR A 34 -18.78 -15.30 -2.35
C TYR A 34 -19.29 -13.89 -2.04
N ILE A 35 -20.16 -13.76 -1.04
CA ILE A 35 -20.67 -12.46 -0.55
C ILE A 35 -20.05 -12.19 0.81
N ILE A 36 -18.81 -11.70 0.80
CA ILE A 36 -18.03 -11.46 2.02
C ILE A 36 -18.31 -10.05 2.56
N PRO A 37 -18.66 -9.90 3.86
CA PRO A 37 -18.99 -8.62 4.45
C PRO A 37 -17.73 -7.77 4.72
N ASP A 38 -17.93 -6.44 4.79
CA ASP A 38 -16.86 -5.44 4.94
C ASP A 38 -15.99 -5.65 6.17
N HIS A 39 -16.55 -6.15 7.28
CA HIS A 39 -15.78 -6.41 8.50
C HIS A 39 -14.75 -7.53 8.37
N ILE A 40 -14.85 -8.38 7.33
CA ILE A 40 -13.83 -9.39 6.97
C ILE A 40 -12.84 -8.80 5.96
N ILE A 41 -13.32 -7.97 5.03
CA ILE A 41 -12.49 -7.40 3.95
C ILE A 41 -11.58 -6.29 4.47
N ASN A 42 -12.14 -5.31 5.20
CA ASN A 42 -11.43 -4.08 5.59
C ASN A 42 -10.17 -4.31 6.43
N PRO A 43 -10.13 -5.27 7.38
CA PRO A 43 -8.89 -5.58 8.11
C PRO A 43 -7.75 -6.10 7.23
N LEU A 44 -8.05 -6.53 6.00
CA LEU A 44 -7.06 -7.08 5.07
C LEU A 44 -6.60 -6.08 4.01
N MET A 45 -6.94 -4.79 4.18
CA MET A 45 -6.38 -3.74 3.33
C MET A 45 -4.86 -3.64 3.53
N GLY A 46 -4.15 -3.22 2.48
CA GLY A 46 -2.68 -3.13 2.50
C GLY A 46 -1.93 -4.43 2.20
N TYR A 47 -2.54 -5.61 2.40
CA TYR A 47 -1.92 -6.91 2.08
C TYR A 47 -1.70 -7.11 0.56
N LYS A 48 -0.76 -7.99 0.21
CA LYS A 48 -0.63 -8.59 -1.13
C LYS A 48 -1.98 -9.22 -1.52
N LYS A 49 -2.52 -8.87 -2.68
CA LYS A 49 -3.95 -9.15 -3.01
C LYS A 49 -4.32 -10.61 -2.99
N ILE A 50 -3.46 -11.49 -3.51
CA ILE A 50 -3.69 -12.93 -3.46
C ILE A 50 -3.71 -13.46 -2.01
N VAL A 51 -2.88 -12.92 -1.12
CA VAL A 51 -2.86 -13.26 0.31
C VAL A 51 -4.13 -12.77 1.01
N ALA A 52 -4.59 -11.54 0.69
CA ALA A 52 -5.83 -11.00 1.22
C ALA A 52 -7.03 -11.88 0.82
N ILE A 53 -7.15 -12.25 -0.46
CA ILE A 53 -8.20 -13.14 -0.98
C ILE A 53 -8.18 -14.48 -0.25
N THR A 54 -7.01 -15.10 -0.12
CA THR A 54 -6.85 -16.38 0.60
C THR A 54 -7.35 -16.27 2.04
N LYS A 55 -6.95 -15.20 2.76
CA LYS A 55 -7.40 -14.96 4.14
C LYS A 55 -8.91 -14.70 4.22
N MET A 56 -9.47 -13.90 3.31
CA MET A 56 -10.92 -13.65 3.24
C MET A 56 -11.72 -14.95 3.08
N LEU A 57 -11.28 -15.82 2.16
CA LEU A 57 -11.93 -17.10 1.94
C LEU A 57 -11.85 -17.99 3.19
N HIS A 58 -10.69 -18.11 3.82
CA HIS A 58 -10.53 -18.92 5.04
C HIS A 58 -11.32 -18.39 6.24
N LEU A 59 -11.57 -17.07 6.31
CA LEU A 59 -12.39 -16.49 7.37
C LEU A 59 -13.89 -16.64 7.13
N TYR A 60 -14.31 -16.82 5.88
CA TYR A 60 -15.71 -16.84 5.49
C TYR A 60 -16.25 -18.23 5.14
N GLU A 61 -15.47 -19.04 4.39
CA GLU A 61 -15.90 -20.35 3.91
C GLU A 61 -15.76 -21.40 5.02
N THR A 62 -16.84 -22.15 5.26
CA THR A 62 -16.90 -23.19 6.29
C THR A 62 -16.37 -24.54 5.83
N ASP A 63 -16.32 -24.76 4.50
CA ASP A 63 -15.76 -25.97 3.90
C ASP A 63 -14.39 -25.67 3.26
N PRO A 64 -13.27 -26.03 3.95
CA PRO A 64 -11.93 -25.75 3.42
C PRO A 64 -11.62 -26.42 2.08
N SER A 65 -12.34 -27.49 1.71
CA SER A 65 -12.13 -28.20 0.44
C SER A 65 -12.52 -27.35 -0.78
N ARG A 66 -13.35 -26.35 -0.58
CA ARG A 66 -13.75 -25.37 -1.63
C ARG A 66 -12.71 -24.30 -1.89
N ILE A 67 -11.77 -24.09 -0.97
CA ILE A 67 -10.70 -23.10 -1.11
C ILE A 67 -9.53 -23.73 -1.86
N THR A 68 -9.63 -23.76 -3.18
CA THR A 68 -8.57 -24.29 -4.04
C THR A 68 -7.63 -23.19 -4.52
N THR A 69 -6.40 -23.57 -4.86
CA THR A 69 -5.44 -22.65 -5.47
C THR A 69 -5.98 -22.01 -6.75
N ASP A 70 -6.67 -22.80 -7.58
CA ASP A 70 -7.27 -22.30 -8.83
C ASP A 70 -8.35 -21.25 -8.56
N LEU A 71 -9.23 -21.47 -7.57
CA LEU A 71 -10.24 -20.49 -7.18
C LEU A 71 -9.61 -19.17 -6.71
N ILE A 72 -8.57 -19.26 -5.87
CA ILE A 72 -7.85 -18.07 -5.38
C ILE A 72 -7.26 -17.29 -6.55
N HIS A 73 -6.62 -17.97 -7.50
CA HIS A 73 -6.06 -17.33 -8.69
C HIS A 73 -7.13 -16.70 -9.58
N GLN A 74 -8.24 -17.37 -9.83
CA GLN A 74 -9.35 -16.83 -10.63
C GLN A 74 -9.94 -15.55 -10.00
N ILE A 75 -10.17 -15.55 -8.68
CA ILE A 75 -10.62 -14.35 -7.96
C ILE A 75 -9.58 -13.24 -8.05
N HIS A 76 -8.30 -13.58 -7.91
CA HIS A 76 -7.21 -12.61 -8.02
C HIS A 76 -7.12 -11.98 -9.42
N GLU A 77 -7.20 -12.77 -10.47
CA GLU A 77 -7.21 -12.30 -11.86
C GLU A 77 -8.41 -11.37 -12.11
N THR A 78 -9.61 -11.77 -11.63
CA THR A 78 -10.81 -10.93 -11.70
C THR A 78 -10.60 -9.61 -10.96
N PHE A 79 -10.02 -9.63 -9.77
CA PHE A 79 -9.70 -8.42 -9.00
C PHE A 79 -8.75 -7.50 -9.76
N VAL A 80 -7.64 -8.05 -10.29
CA VAL A 80 -6.64 -7.27 -11.05
C VAL A 80 -7.27 -6.63 -12.28
N GLY A 81 -8.05 -7.39 -13.05
CA GLY A 81 -8.75 -6.88 -14.23
C GLY A 81 -9.71 -5.72 -13.90
N LEU A 82 -10.53 -5.88 -12.86
CA LEU A 82 -11.46 -4.84 -12.42
C LEU A 82 -10.74 -3.59 -11.89
N MET A 83 -9.61 -3.75 -11.20
CA MET A 83 -8.82 -2.59 -10.72
C MET A 83 -8.16 -1.84 -11.87
N ILE A 84 -7.62 -2.55 -12.86
CA ILE A 84 -7.03 -1.93 -14.06
C ILE A 84 -8.11 -1.16 -14.81
N GLU A 85 -9.24 -1.81 -15.11
CA GLU A 85 -10.37 -1.17 -15.79
C GLU A 85 -10.83 0.09 -15.06
N TYR A 86 -10.99 0.00 -13.73
CA TYR A 86 -11.36 1.15 -12.92
C TYR A 86 -10.36 2.29 -13.07
N TYR A 87 -9.05 2.03 -12.87
CA TYR A 87 -8.05 3.09 -12.94
C TYR A 87 -7.83 3.62 -14.35
N GLU A 88 -8.05 2.84 -15.39
CA GLU A 88 -8.00 3.31 -16.78
C GLU A 88 -9.17 4.22 -17.13
N GLN A 89 -10.38 3.90 -16.65
CA GLN A 89 -11.62 4.57 -17.01
C GLN A 89 -12.05 5.67 -16.03
N ALA A 90 -11.44 5.75 -14.83
CA ALA A 90 -11.81 6.74 -13.83
C ALA A 90 -11.70 8.16 -14.39
N ASP A 91 -12.80 8.93 -14.38
CA ASP A 91 -12.80 10.33 -14.81
C ASP A 91 -11.84 11.16 -13.97
N PHE A 92 -11.77 10.86 -12.67
CA PHE A 92 -10.94 11.55 -11.69
C PHE A 92 -10.11 10.54 -10.90
N LEU A 93 -8.85 10.40 -11.29
CA LEU A 93 -7.81 9.75 -10.49
C LEU A 93 -6.89 10.86 -9.97
N GLU A 94 -6.82 11.00 -8.65
CA GLU A 94 -6.11 12.10 -8.00
C GLU A 94 -5.11 11.56 -6.96
N ALA A 95 -3.97 12.27 -6.86
CA ALA A 95 -3.14 12.16 -5.67
C ALA A 95 -3.91 12.72 -4.46
N LEU A 96 -3.66 12.20 -3.27
CA LEU A 96 -4.17 12.83 -2.04
C LEU A 96 -3.63 14.24 -1.89
N PRO A 97 -4.36 15.13 -1.21
CA PRO A 97 -3.89 16.49 -0.93
C PRO A 97 -2.46 16.47 -0.37
N ASN A 98 -1.63 17.39 -0.82
CA ASN A 98 -0.22 17.53 -0.43
C ASN A 98 0.71 16.36 -0.78
N ALA A 99 0.23 15.24 -1.33
CA ALA A 99 1.09 14.08 -1.60
C ALA A 99 2.24 14.42 -2.57
N GLU A 100 1.93 14.88 -3.79
CA GLU A 100 2.97 15.19 -4.79
C GLU A 100 3.97 16.25 -4.28
N SER A 101 3.46 17.31 -3.63
CA SER A 101 4.32 18.39 -3.10
C SER A 101 5.24 17.91 -1.98
N THR A 102 4.77 17.01 -1.12
CA THR A 102 5.56 16.40 -0.04
C THR A 102 6.68 15.53 -0.61
N LEU A 103 6.35 14.63 -1.55
CA LEU A 103 7.34 13.76 -2.19
C LEU A 103 8.43 14.58 -2.91
N LEU A 104 8.03 15.61 -3.66
CA LEU A 104 8.97 16.51 -4.33
C LEU A 104 9.82 17.33 -3.36
N SER A 105 9.26 17.75 -2.22
CA SER A 105 10.00 18.48 -1.17
C SER A 105 11.07 17.61 -0.51
N LEU A 106 10.77 16.34 -0.24
CA LEU A 106 11.75 15.36 0.25
C LEU A 106 12.91 15.19 -0.73
N LYS A 107 12.62 15.00 -2.01
CA LYS A 107 13.62 14.88 -3.07
C LYS A 107 14.48 16.14 -3.18
N LYS A 108 13.86 17.32 -3.09
CA LYS A 108 14.59 18.59 -3.09
C LYS A 108 15.50 18.76 -1.88
N ALA A 109 15.15 18.16 -0.75
CA ALA A 109 15.98 18.11 0.45
C ALA A 109 17.07 17.01 0.39
N GLY A 110 17.18 16.26 -0.70
CA GLY A 110 18.16 15.20 -0.88
C GLY A 110 17.76 13.85 -0.27
N ILE A 111 16.48 13.69 0.13
CA ILE A 111 15.93 12.43 0.63
C ILE A 111 15.30 11.68 -0.55
N GLN A 112 15.68 10.42 -0.70
CA GLN A 112 15.13 9.56 -1.75
C GLN A 112 13.70 9.13 -1.40
N VAL A 113 12.86 8.96 -2.42
CA VAL A 113 11.45 8.58 -2.28
C VAL A 113 11.21 7.22 -2.93
N GLY A 114 10.80 6.26 -2.12
CA GLY A 114 10.33 4.95 -2.56
C GLY A 114 8.81 4.84 -2.45
N ILE A 115 8.21 4.12 -3.38
CA ILE A 115 6.81 3.70 -3.29
C ILE A 115 6.79 2.18 -3.19
N ASN A 116 6.04 1.64 -2.22
CA ASN A 116 5.70 0.23 -2.21
C ASN A 116 4.18 0.05 -2.06
N THR A 117 3.66 -1.04 -2.58
CA THR A 117 2.20 -1.23 -2.61
C THR A 117 1.82 -2.71 -2.54
N GLY A 118 0.67 -2.99 -1.91
CA GLY A 118 0.02 -4.29 -1.96
C GLY A 118 -0.62 -4.62 -3.32
N PHE A 119 -0.60 -3.69 -4.28
CA PHE A 119 -0.99 -3.95 -5.67
C PHE A 119 0.10 -4.74 -6.42
N SER A 120 -0.31 -5.40 -7.52
CA SER A 120 0.61 -5.87 -8.53
C SER A 120 1.18 -4.70 -9.34
N ARG A 121 2.29 -4.95 -10.02
CA ARG A 121 2.94 -3.95 -10.88
C ARG A 121 2.01 -3.41 -11.96
N ASP A 122 1.17 -4.25 -12.53
CA ASP A 122 0.25 -3.84 -13.60
C ASP A 122 -0.72 -2.75 -13.11
N ILE A 123 -1.34 -2.93 -11.94
CA ILE A 123 -2.21 -1.92 -11.33
C ILE A 123 -1.43 -0.65 -11.01
N ALA A 124 -0.27 -0.78 -10.35
CA ALA A 124 0.54 0.36 -9.94
C ALA A 124 1.01 1.21 -11.13
N VAL A 125 1.38 0.57 -12.25
CA VAL A 125 1.83 1.27 -13.47
C VAL A 125 0.69 2.07 -14.09
N VAL A 126 -0.53 1.55 -14.13
CA VAL A 126 -1.71 2.30 -14.62
C VAL A 126 -1.90 3.59 -13.80
N ILE A 127 -1.89 3.48 -12.47
CA ILE A 127 -2.02 4.65 -11.58
C ILE A 127 -0.92 5.67 -11.84
N ILE A 128 0.34 5.23 -11.85
CA ILE A 128 1.53 6.10 -12.04
C ILE A 128 1.48 6.82 -13.38
N ASN A 129 1.09 6.12 -14.45
CA ASN A 129 0.99 6.70 -15.78
C ASN A 129 -0.13 7.74 -15.87
N ARG A 130 -1.30 7.45 -15.30
CA ARG A 130 -2.44 8.36 -15.26
C ARG A 130 -2.13 9.64 -14.48
N LEU A 131 -1.41 9.54 -13.37
CA LEU A 131 -0.96 10.68 -12.55
C LEU A 131 0.29 11.37 -13.14
N LYS A 132 0.90 10.80 -14.18
CA LYS A 132 2.16 11.27 -14.80
C LYS A 132 3.32 11.36 -13.80
N TRP A 133 3.34 10.49 -12.81
CA TRP A 133 4.31 10.59 -11.70
C TRP A 133 5.75 10.33 -12.12
N ARG A 134 5.99 9.53 -13.17
CA ARG A 134 7.34 9.37 -13.75
C ARG A 134 7.81 10.66 -14.40
N GLU A 135 6.94 11.33 -15.19
CA GLU A 135 7.25 12.59 -15.86
C GLU A 135 7.48 13.73 -14.86
N LYS A 136 6.66 13.76 -13.79
CA LYS A 136 6.79 14.72 -12.69
C LYS A 136 7.99 14.44 -11.78
N GLY A 137 8.59 13.24 -11.85
CA GLY A 137 9.74 12.85 -11.05
C GLY A 137 9.46 12.78 -9.54
N VAL A 138 8.22 12.45 -9.13
CA VAL A 138 7.81 12.50 -7.71
C VAL A 138 8.39 11.38 -6.85
N PHE A 139 8.87 10.30 -7.45
CA PHE A 139 9.51 9.18 -6.74
C PHE A 139 10.76 8.69 -7.47
N ASP A 140 11.63 7.96 -6.76
CA ASP A 140 12.85 7.37 -7.31
C ASP A 140 12.68 5.88 -7.58
N TYR A 141 12.00 5.15 -6.70
CA TYR A 141 11.89 3.69 -6.74
C TYR A 141 10.44 3.24 -6.53
N LEU A 142 10.09 2.13 -7.18
CA LEU A 142 8.80 1.45 -7.00
C LEU A 142 9.06 -0.04 -6.79
N VAL A 143 8.44 -0.61 -5.75
CA VAL A 143 8.37 -2.06 -5.52
C VAL A 143 6.93 -2.47 -5.25
N CYS A 144 6.42 -3.42 -6.04
CA CYS A 144 5.07 -3.94 -5.96
C CYS A 144 5.04 -5.32 -5.28
N SER A 145 3.89 -5.72 -4.77
CA SER A 145 3.77 -6.94 -3.97
C SER A 145 4.04 -8.23 -4.74
N ASP A 146 3.88 -8.23 -6.05
CA ASP A 146 4.17 -9.36 -6.94
C ASP A 146 5.66 -9.49 -7.31
N GLU A 147 6.49 -8.51 -6.92
CA GLU A 147 7.94 -8.53 -7.14
C GLU A 147 8.73 -9.13 -5.99
N VAL A 148 8.05 -9.55 -4.93
CA VAL A 148 8.63 -10.16 -3.72
C VAL A 148 7.92 -11.46 -3.40
N ALA A 149 8.63 -12.38 -2.74
CA ALA A 149 8.06 -13.66 -2.33
C ALA A 149 6.94 -13.40 -1.31
N GLU A 150 7.25 -12.66 -0.27
CA GLU A 150 6.30 -12.32 0.78
C GLU A 150 6.05 -10.80 0.82
N GLY A 151 4.77 -10.42 0.63
CA GLY A 151 4.32 -9.04 0.84
C GLY A 151 4.15 -8.70 2.32
N ARG A 152 3.66 -7.47 2.59
CA ARG A 152 3.35 -7.00 3.94
C ARG A 152 2.58 -8.03 4.76
N PRO A 153 2.88 -8.13 6.04
CA PRO A 153 3.77 -7.31 6.87
C PRO A 153 5.25 -7.72 6.81
N ASN A 154 5.66 -8.61 5.88
CA ASN A 154 7.06 -8.96 5.67
C ASN A 154 7.82 -7.73 5.15
N PRO A 155 9.06 -7.45 5.62
CA PRO A 155 9.82 -6.26 5.26
C PRO A 155 10.49 -6.32 3.88
N GLU A 156 10.23 -7.33 3.08
CA GLU A 156 10.97 -7.62 1.84
C GLU A 156 10.91 -6.47 0.83
N MET A 157 9.74 -5.81 0.67
CA MET A 157 9.61 -4.66 -0.23
C MET A 157 10.44 -3.46 0.23
N ILE A 158 10.43 -3.15 1.54
CA ILE A 158 11.27 -2.06 2.09
C ILE A 158 12.74 -2.41 1.94
N ASN A 159 13.15 -3.64 2.23
CA ASN A 159 14.54 -4.07 2.08
C ASN A 159 15.00 -3.97 0.62
N ARG A 160 14.15 -4.31 -0.34
CA ARG A 160 14.44 -4.14 -1.76
C ARG A 160 14.58 -2.66 -2.15
N LEU A 161 13.72 -1.79 -1.64
CA LEU A 161 13.84 -0.33 -1.84
C LEU A 161 15.13 0.23 -1.26
N ARG A 162 15.54 -0.24 -0.06
CA ARG A 162 16.83 0.13 0.54
C ARG A 162 18.01 -0.28 -0.34
N GLN A 163 17.99 -1.49 -0.88
CA GLN A 163 19.03 -1.97 -1.81
C GLN A 163 19.11 -1.10 -3.06
N LEU A 164 17.95 -0.78 -3.67
CA LEU A 164 17.89 0.11 -4.83
C LEU A 164 18.41 1.52 -4.54
N ALA A 165 18.14 2.01 -3.33
CA ALA A 165 18.57 3.32 -2.86
C ALA A 165 20.03 3.37 -2.38
N GLY A 166 20.71 2.21 -2.27
CA GLY A 166 22.08 2.13 -1.74
C GLY A 166 22.19 2.42 -0.24
N ILE A 167 21.11 2.15 0.53
CA ILE A 167 21.03 2.43 1.98
C ILE A 167 21.22 1.14 2.77
N SER A 168 22.28 1.09 3.58
CA SER A 168 22.62 -0.07 4.41
C SER A 168 21.83 -0.11 5.72
N GLU A 169 21.63 1.04 6.36
CA GLU A 169 21.07 1.12 7.70
C GLU A 169 19.53 1.30 7.63
N ALA A 170 18.80 0.43 8.32
CA ALA A 170 17.34 0.52 8.39
C ALA A 170 16.87 1.78 9.13
N GLU A 171 17.66 2.25 10.09
CA GLU A 171 17.41 3.48 10.85
C GLU A 171 17.53 4.77 10.01
N GLU A 172 17.96 4.68 8.75
CA GLU A 172 17.96 5.79 7.80
C GLU A 172 16.69 5.82 6.93
N VAL A 173 15.72 4.95 7.24
CA VAL A 173 14.46 4.82 6.51
C VAL A 173 13.27 5.23 7.37
N ALA A 174 12.30 5.90 6.74
CA ALA A 174 10.96 6.09 7.28
C ALA A 174 9.94 5.37 6.40
N LYS A 175 8.94 4.73 7.02
CA LYS A 175 7.78 4.14 6.34
C LYS A 175 6.54 4.96 6.63
N VAL A 176 5.75 5.24 5.59
CA VAL A 176 4.45 5.95 5.66
C VAL A 176 3.37 5.07 5.05
N GLY A 177 2.25 4.89 5.75
CA GLY A 177 1.11 4.11 5.26
C GLY A 177 -0.12 4.29 6.13
N ASP A 178 -1.27 3.76 5.70
CA ASP A 178 -2.58 3.98 6.32
C ASP A 178 -3.18 2.72 6.96
N THR A 179 -2.45 1.60 6.95
CA THR A 179 -2.95 0.31 7.44
C THR A 179 -2.05 -0.33 8.51
N GLU A 180 -2.63 -1.30 9.24
CA GLU A 180 -1.86 -2.16 10.17
C GLU A 180 -0.61 -2.74 9.52
N VAL A 181 -0.76 -3.30 8.31
CA VAL A 181 0.37 -4.01 7.68
C VAL A 181 1.46 -3.08 7.17
N ASP A 182 1.17 -1.80 6.94
CA ASP A 182 2.20 -0.77 6.69
C ASP A 182 3.03 -0.51 7.95
N ILE A 183 2.35 -0.37 9.08
CA ILE A 183 3.01 -0.15 10.38
C ILE A 183 3.92 -1.33 10.70
N ARG A 184 3.38 -2.55 10.61
CA ARG A 184 4.16 -3.76 10.90
C ARG A 184 5.30 -3.99 9.90
N GLU A 185 5.11 -3.68 8.62
CA GLU A 185 6.16 -3.75 7.62
C GLU A 185 7.33 -2.81 8.00
N GLY A 186 7.02 -1.55 8.35
CA GLY A 186 8.02 -0.59 8.80
C GLY A 186 8.75 -1.01 10.07
N GLN A 187 8.03 -1.54 11.06
CA GLN A 187 8.60 -2.09 12.31
C GLN A 187 9.49 -3.30 12.03
N ASN A 188 9.03 -4.24 11.23
CA ASN A 188 9.77 -5.46 10.87
C ASN A 188 11.02 -5.14 10.02
N ALA A 189 10.98 -4.06 9.24
CA ALA A 189 12.14 -3.57 8.48
C ALA A 189 13.16 -2.82 9.36
N GLY A 190 12.82 -2.48 10.60
CA GLY A 190 13.66 -1.68 11.50
C GLY A 190 13.72 -0.20 11.12
N CYS A 191 12.68 0.33 10.46
CA CYS A 191 12.62 1.75 10.09
C CYS A 191 12.68 2.64 11.34
N LYS A 192 13.43 3.74 11.26
CA LYS A 192 13.53 4.71 12.37
C LYS A 192 12.17 5.35 12.68
N TYR A 193 11.46 5.74 11.64
CA TYR A 193 10.11 6.28 11.76
C TYR A 193 9.12 5.38 11.02
N VAL A 194 8.06 5.00 11.72
CA VAL A 194 6.90 4.30 11.18
C VAL A 194 5.72 5.24 11.37
N ILE A 195 5.32 5.90 10.31
CA ILE A 195 4.35 6.99 10.31
C ILE A 195 3.04 6.45 9.74
N ALA A 196 2.00 6.47 10.56
CA ALA A 196 0.66 6.14 10.11
C ALA A 196 -0.08 7.41 9.68
N VAL A 197 -0.83 7.35 8.57
CA VAL A 197 -1.65 8.46 8.07
C VAL A 197 -3.13 8.07 8.09
N THR A 198 -4.00 9.02 8.52
CA THR A 198 -5.44 8.75 8.71
C THR A 198 -6.28 9.00 7.45
N THR A 199 -5.65 9.21 6.30
CA THR A 199 -6.32 9.52 5.03
C THR A 199 -6.87 8.30 4.28
N GLY A 200 -6.58 7.09 4.77
CA GLY A 200 -6.91 5.84 4.08
C GLY A 200 -7.88 4.94 4.85
N ALA A 201 -7.59 3.63 4.85
CA ALA A 201 -8.52 2.60 5.29
C ALA A 201 -8.75 2.55 6.81
N PHE A 202 -7.79 2.99 7.63
CA PHE A 202 -7.87 2.89 9.08
C PHE A 202 -8.03 4.27 9.72
N THR A 203 -8.90 4.35 10.73
CA THR A 203 -9.02 5.54 11.58
C THR A 203 -7.85 5.64 12.55
N ARG A 204 -7.62 6.82 13.16
CA ARG A 204 -6.60 7.03 14.20
C ARG A 204 -6.71 5.98 15.33
N ALA A 205 -7.91 5.77 15.86
CA ALA A 205 -8.16 4.76 16.90
C ALA A 205 -7.87 3.32 16.42
N GLY A 206 -8.01 3.05 15.12
CA GLY A 206 -7.65 1.77 14.52
C GLY A 206 -6.14 1.57 14.32
N LEU A 207 -5.37 2.68 14.22
CA LEU A 207 -3.92 2.66 14.02
C LEU A 207 -3.13 2.64 15.34
N GLU A 208 -3.64 3.31 16.40
CA GLU A 208 -2.98 3.41 17.71
C GLU A 208 -2.54 2.07 18.32
N PRO A 209 -3.33 0.97 18.26
CA PRO A 209 -2.93 -0.31 18.84
C PRO A 209 -1.65 -0.91 18.27
N TYR A 210 -1.27 -0.52 17.05
CA TYR A 210 -0.06 -1.01 16.36
C TYR A 210 1.20 -0.21 16.67
N GLN A 211 1.08 0.85 17.49
CA GLN A 211 2.18 1.65 18.01
C GLN A 211 3.13 2.20 16.93
N PRO A 212 2.61 2.89 15.89
CA PRO A 212 3.49 3.62 15.00
C PRO A 212 4.26 4.70 15.77
N THR A 213 5.39 5.17 15.26
CA THR A 213 6.14 6.27 15.90
C THR A 213 5.36 7.59 15.86
N HIS A 214 4.55 7.78 14.82
CA HIS A 214 3.70 8.97 14.62
C HIS A 214 2.38 8.57 13.95
N ILE A 215 1.31 9.30 14.29
CA ILE A 215 0.04 9.26 13.54
C ILE A 215 -0.27 10.68 13.11
N ILE A 216 -0.37 10.90 11.81
CA ILE A 216 -0.59 12.20 11.18
C ILE A 216 -1.92 12.22 10.42
N ASP A 217 -2.48 13.40 10.22
CA ASP A 217 -3.74 13.58 9.48
C ASP A 217 -3.50 14.14 8.06
N ASP A 218 -2.31 14.73 7.82
CA ASP A 218 -1.88 15.24 6.52
C ASP A 218 -0.48 14.71 6.21
N ILE A 219 -0.29 14.19 5.01
CA ILE A 219 1.00 13.67 4.54
C ILE A 219 2.11 14.74 4.56
N ALA A 220 1.78 16.02 4.51
CA ALA A 220 2.75 17.11 4.60
C ALA A 220 3.48 17.15 5.94
N GLU A 221 2.87 16.61 7.01
CA GLU A 221 3.50 16.53 8.34
C GLU A 221 4.74 15.63 8.35
N VAL A 222 4.87 14.71 7.38
CA VAL A 222 6.08 13.89 7.20
C VAL A 222 7.34 14.76 7.13
N LEU A 223 7.27 15.94 6.49
CA LEU A 223 8.42 16.84 6.35
C LEU A 223 8.96 17.29 7.71
N HIS A 224 8.11 17.56 8.69
CA HIS A 224 8.51 17.99 10.03
C HIS A 224 9.10 16.85 10.87
N ILE A 225 8.85 15.59 10.50
CA ILE A 225 9.34 14.42 11.22
C ILE A 225 10.73 14.00 10.69
N VAL A 226 10.96 14.14 9.38
CA VAL A 226 12.16 13.56 8.75
C VAL A 226 13.24 14.57 8.37
N LEU A 227 12.91 15.87 8.28
CA LEU A 227 13.85 16.97 8.04
C LEU A 227 14.37 17.57 9.34
#